data_843170d307a117760d8f0cf0ae7c4bb4
#
_entry.id   843170d307a117760d8f0cf0ae7c4bb4
#
_cell.length_a   1.000
_cell.length_b   1.000
_cell.length_c   1.000
_cell.angle_alpha   90.00
_cell.angle_beta   90.00
_cell.angle_gamma   90.00
#
_symmetry.space_group_name_H-M   'P 1'
#
loop_
_entity.id
_entity.type
_entity.pdbx_description
1 polymer ?
#
loop_
_entity_poly.entity_id
_entity_poly.type
_entity_poly.pdbx_seq_one_letter_code
_entity_poly.pdbx_strand_id
1 'polypeptide(L)'
;MTWAKVVFLSALTKKRLHTFMPEIISAYENNRREVKTSLLNNVIIDAAKLHEAPGYKGKKLKIYFTSQTGMCPPKFTFRCNNKGLVHFSYERYLENTIRNNFDFTGTPIILQFKNRGSKDEDDELSSFFSDIIVMIL
;
A
#
# COMPACT_ATOMS: atom_id res chain seq x y z
N MET A 1 -10.08 -3.82 -11.39
CA MET A 1 -9.13 -4.25 -10.34
C MET A 1 -7.93 -4.85 -11.04
N THR A 2 -6.83 -4.09 -11.13
CA THR A 2 -5.61 -4.52 -11.84
C THR A 2 -4.72 -5.46 -11.03
N TRP A 3 -4.93 -5.52 -9.73
CA TRP A 3 -4.15 -6.35 -8.79
C TRP A 3 -4.74 -7.76 -8.58
N ALA A 4 -6.02 -7.96 -8.89
CA ALA A 4 -6.67 -9.25 -8.70
C ALA A 4 -6.23 -10.24 -9.79
N LYS A 5 -5.80 -11.42 -9.37
CA LYS A 5 -5.47 -12.52 -10.28
C LYS A 5 -6.71 -13.36 -10.55
N VAL A 6 -7.00 -13.61 -11.82
CA VAL A 6 -8.17 -14.42 -12.22
C VAL A 6 -7.69 -15.83 -12.51
N VAL A 7 -8.30 -16.80 -11.84
CA VAL A 7 -8.02 -18.23 -12.02
C VAL A 7 -9.27 -18.95 -12.51
N PHE A 8 -9.19 -19.61 -13.65
CA PHE A 8 -10.25 -20.43 -14.20
C PHE A 8 -10.02 -21.90 -13.82
N LEU A 9 -10.95 -22.46 -13.09
CA LEU A 9 -10.90 -23.86 -12.66
C LEU A 9 -12.27 -24.54 -12.83
N SER A 10 -12.27 -25.87 -12.91
CA SER A 10 -13.49 -26.66 -12.90
C SER A 10 -13.50 -27.59 -11.69
N ALA A 11 -14.44 -27.38 -10.79
CA ALA A 11 -14.61 -28.23 -9.63
C ALA A 11 -15.10 -29.64 -10.03
N LEU A 12 -15.93 -29.72 -11.06
CA LEU A 12 -16.51 -31.00 -11.54
C LEU A 12 -15.45 -31.91 -12.16
N THR A 13 -14.61 -31.36 -13.04
CA THR A 13 -13.60 -32.12 -13.77
C THR A 13 -12.22 -32.08 -13.11
N LYS A 14 -12.07 -31.35 -11.99
CA LYS A 14 -10.82 -31.09 -11.26
C LYS A 14 -9.72 -30.48 -12.14
N LYS A 15 -10.08 -29.89 -13.30
CA LYS A 15 -9.13 -29.21 -14.17
C LYS A 15 -8.55 -27.98 -13.51
N ARG A 16 -7.24 -27.82 -13.56
CA ARG A 16 -6.47 -26.69 -13.01
C ARG A 16 -6.60 -26.48 -11.49
N LEU A 17 -7.05 -27.47 -10.74
CA LEU A 17 -7.14 -27.37 -9.29
C LEU A 17 -5.75 -27.21 -8.66
N HIS A 18 -4.72 -27.80 -9.25
CA HIS A 18 -3.34 -27.70 -8.79
C HIS A 18 -2.75 -26.28 -8.91
N THR A 19 -3.31 -25.42 -9.79
CA THR A 19 -2.85 -24.02 -9.93
C THR A 19 -3.50 -23.08 -8.93
N PHE A 20 -4.60 -23.49 -8.31
CA PHE A 20 -5.39 -22.67 -7.39
C PHE A 20 -4.69 -22.44 -6.04
N MET A 21 -4.18 -23.51 -5.43
CA MET A 21 -3.54 -23.43 -4.11
C MET A 21 -2.27 -22.55 -4.11
N PRO A 22 -1.35 -22.68 -5.07
CA PRO A 22 -0.20 -21.78 -5.15
C PRO A 22 -0.58 -20.29 -5.26
N GLU A 23 -1.67 -19.97 -5.96
CA GLU A 23 -2.14 -18.59 -6.09
C GLU A 23 -2.69 -18.03 -4.79
N ILE A 24 -3.41 -18.83 -4.02
CA ILE A 24 -3.87 -18.44 -2.67
C ILE A 24 -2.68 -18.19 -1.75
N ILE A 25 -1.71 -19.09 -1.74
CA ILE A 25 -0.52 -18.96 -0.90
C ILE A 25 0.26 -17.70 -1.28
N SER A 26 0.47 -17.45 -2.58
CA SER A 26 1.14 -16.25 -3.07
C SER A 26 0.42 -14.97 -2.65
N ALA A 27 -0.92 -14.92 -2.79
CA ALA A 27 -1.71 -13.77 -2.36
C ALA A 27 -1.64 -13.56 -0.84
N TYR A 28 -1.65 -14.65 -0.06
CA TYR A 28 -1.52 -14.60 1.40
C TYR A 28 -0.14 -14.06 1.82
N GLU A 29 0.93 -14.54 1.21
CA GLU A 29 2.30 -14.08 1.49
C GLU A 29 2.47 -12.61 1.10
N ASN A 30 1.96 -12.21 -0.07
CA ASN A 30 2.01 -10.82 -0.53
C ASN A 30 1.19 -9.89 0.40
N ASN A 31 0.08 -10.38 0.95
CA ASN A 31 -0.73 -9.61 1.90
C ASN A 31 -0.01 -9.34 3.23
N ARG A 32 0.96 -10.17 3.57
CA ARG A 32 1.79 -10.04 4.79
C ARG A 32 3.20 -9.53 4.52
N ARG A 33 3.48 -9.17 3.27
CA ARG A 33 4.81 -8.72 2.87
C ARG A 33 5.16 -7.40 3.54
N GLU A 34 6.32 -7.39 4.17
CA GLU A 34 6.92 -6.20 4.74
C GLU A 34 7.95 -5.61 3.78
N VAL A 35 7.88 -4.31 3.56
CA VAL A 35 8.81 -3.57 2.72
C VAL A 35 9.72 -2.71 3.61
N LYS A 36 11.03 -2.85 3.44
CA LYS A 36 12.00 -2.00 4.16
C LYS A 36 11.76 -0.52 3.83
N THR A 37 11.62 0.28 4.86
CA THR A 37 11.33 1.73 4.74
C THR A 37 12.34 2.46 3.88
N SER A 38 13.63 2.11 3.97
CA SER A 38 14.69 2.72 3.15
C SER A 38 14.50 2.46 1.65
N LEU A 39 14.19 1.22 1.27
CA LEU A 39 13.93 0.86 -0.12
C LEU A 39 12.67 1.54 -0.65
N LEU A 40 11.61 1.55 0.15
CA LEU A 40 10.36 2.22 -0.19
C LEU A 40 10.58 3.71 -0.44
N ASN A 41 11.30 4.41 0.44
CA ASN A 41 11.60 5.83 0.27
C ASN A 41 12.42 6.11 -0.98
N ASN A 42 13.44 5.31 -1.29
CA ASN A 42 14.23 5.47 -2.51
C ASN A 42 13.35 5.36 -3.75
N VAL A 43 12.51 4.34 -3.83
CA VAL A 43 11.58 4.13 -4.96
C VAL A 43 10.61 5.31 -5.11
N ILE A 44 10.06 5.82 -4.01
CA ILE A 44 9.11 6.94 -4.04
C ILE A 44 9.81 8.26 -4.39
N ILE A 45 11.01 8.51 -3.88
CA ILE A 45 11.80 9.71 -4.22
C ILE A 45 12.15 9.71 -5.71
N ASP A 46 12.57 8.59 -6.25
CA ASP A 46 12.90 8.47 -7.67
C ASP A 46 11.66 8.62 -8.55
N ALA A 47 10.54 8.04 -8.15
CA ALA A 47 9.25 8.24 -8.82
C ALA A 47 8.82 9.71 -8.82
N ALA A 48 8.98 10.41 -7.70
CA ALA A 48 8.65 11.83 -7.60
C ALA A 48 9.57 12.74 -8.44
N LYS A 49 10.81 12.32 -8.69
CA LYS A 49 11.73 13.00 -9.62
C LYS A 49 11.35 12.79 -11.09
N LEU A 50 10.91 11.56 -11.43
CA LEU A 50 10.51 11.20 -12.79
C LEU A 50 9.19 11.87 -13.20
N HIS A 51 8.24 11.91 -12.29
CA HIS A 51 6.94 12.56 -12.50
C HIS A 51 6.58 13.43 -11.31
N GLU A 52 6.76 14.74 -11.50
CA GLU A 52 6.30 15.71 -10.51
C GLU A 52 4.77 15.67 -10.36
N ALA A 53 4.32 15.77 -9.13
CA ALA A 53 2.89 15.88 -8.85
C ALA A 53 2.29 17.13 -9.51
N PRO A 54 1.09 17.05 -10.08
CA PRO A 54 0.41 18.20 -10.65
C PRO A 54 0.24 19.29 -9.59
N GLY A 55 0.64 20.50 -9.96
CA GLY A 55 0.49 21.66 -9.07
C GLY A 55 -0.96 22.15 -9.05
N TYR A 56 -1.43 22.57 -7.89
CA TYR A 56 -2.73 23.22 -7.73
C TYR A 56 -2.57 24.60 -7.08
N LYS A 57 -3.09 25.62 -7.70
CA LYS A 57 -3.01 27.04 -7.24
C LYS A 57 -1.58 27.47 -6.89
N GLY A 58 -0.59 27.15 -7.74
CA GLY A 58 0.81 27.50 -7.54
C GLY A 58 1.54 26.71 -6.44
N LYS A 59 0.88 25.77 -5.79
CA LYS A 59 1.49 24.90 -4.77
C LYS A 59 1.74 23.52 -5.37
N LYS A 60 2.95 22.97 -5.15
CA LYS A 60 3.32 21.61 -5.56
C LYS A 60 3.23 20.67 -4.35
N LEU A 61 2.78 19.43 -4.60
CA LEU A 61 2.85 18.37 -3.62
C LEU A 61 4.32 17.99 -3.39
N LYS A 62 4.72 17.88 -2.13
CA LYS A 62 6.04 17.40 -1.74
C LYS A 62 5.88 16.27 -0.74
N ILE A 63 6.39 15.09 -1.11
CA ILE A 63 6.45 13.91 -0.23
C ILE A 63 7.80 13.94 0.49
N TYR A 64 7.77 13.86 1.81
CA TYR A 64 8.97 13.89 2.65
C TYR A 64 9.42 12.50 3.08
N PHE A 65 8.46 11.64 3.36
CA PHE A 65 8.72 10.34 3.92
C PHE A 65 7.56 9.38 3.64
N THR A 66 7.88 8.12 3.42
CA THR A 66 6.91 7.05 3.23
C THR A 66 7.29 5.84 4.07
N SER A 67 6.32 5.26 4.75
CA SER A 67 6.50 4.04 5.54
C SER A 67 5.32 3.10 5.38
N GLN A 68 5.57 1.82 5.55
CA GLN A 68 4.50 0.83 5.70
C GLN A 68 4.01 0.85 7.15
N THR A 69 2.75 1.21 7.36
CA THR A 69 2.15 1.38 8.69
C THR A 69 1.17 0.28 9.04
N GLY A 70 0.84 -0.60 8.10
CA GLY A 70 -0.08 -1.71 8.33
C GLY A 70 0.19 -2.88 7.40
N MET A 71 -0.27 -4.05 7.85
CA MET A 71 -0.27 -5.31 7.11
C MET A 71 -1.69 -5.88 7.10
N CYS A 72 -1.98 -6.71 6.12
CA CYS A 72 -3.25 -7.46 6.02
C CYS A 72 -4.52 -6.60 5.96
N PRO A 73 -4.65 -5.69 4.97
CA PRO A 73 -3.81 -5.46 3.78
C PRO A 73 -2.66 -4.48 4.02
N PRO A 74 -1.60 -4.52 3.18
CA PRO A 74 -0.49 -3.58 3.25
C PRO A 74 -0.96 -2.12 3.15
N LYS A 75 -0.60 -1.31 4.14
CA LYS A 75 -0.94 0.11 4.23
C LYS A 75 0.32 0.94 4.20
N PHE A 76 0.38 1.89 3.27
CA PHE A 76 1.51 2.79 3.09
C PHE A 76 1.10 4.22 3.45
N THR A 77 1.80 4.82 4.38
CA THR A 77 1.56 6.20 4.80
C THR A 77 2.62 7.13 4.22
N PHE A 78 2.14 8.14 3.50
CA PHE A 78 2.93 9.20 2.88
C PHE A 78 2.82 10.47 3.71
N ARG A 79 3.93 10.97 4.21
CA ARG A 79 3.99 12.28 4.86
C ARG A 79 4.32 13.34 3.82
N CYS A 80 3.40 14.27 3.62
CA CYS A 80 3.50 15.34 2.61
C CYS A 80 3.28 16.72 3.22
N ASN A 81 3.55 17.74 2.41
CA ASN A 81 3.30 19.14 2.81
C ASN A 81 1.80 19.44 2.99
N ASN A 82 0.96 18.90 2.10
CA ASN A 82 -0.49 19.08 2.17
C ASN A 82 -1.19 17.93 1.45
N LYS A 83 -1.96 17.13 2.20
CA LYS A 83 -2.75 16.01 1.66
C LYS A 83 -3.81 16.43 0.63
N GLY A 84 -4.31 17.66 0.72
CA GLY A 84 -5.30 18.21 -0.21
C GLY A 84 -4.74 18.49 -1.63
N LEU A 85 -3.42 18.40 -1.81
CA LEU A 85 -2.77 18.54 -3.13
C LEU A 85 -2.62 17.19 -3.84
N VAL A 86 -2.95 16.09 -3.19
CA VAL A 86 -2.86 14.76 -3.79
C VAL A 86 -4.01 14.57 -4.77
N HIS A 87 -3.67 14.56 -6.05
CA HIS A 87 -4.63 14.27 -7.10
C HIS A 87 -4.76 12.76 -7.30
N PHE A 88 -5.96 12.29 -7.57
CA PHE A 88 -6.28 10.87 -7.82
C PHE A 88 -5.33 10.18 -8.84
N SER A 89 -4.98 10.88 -9.93
CA SER A 89 -4.07 10.35 -10.94
C SER A 89 -2.65 10.12 -10.38
N TYR A 90 -2.19 10.99 -9.48
CA TYR A 90 -0.89 10.87 -8.85
C TYR A 90 -0.85 9.77 -7.79
N GLU A 91 -1.92 9.64 -7.02
CA GLU A 91 -2.10 8.51 -6.10
C GLU A 91 -2.00 7.17 -6.84
N ARG A 92 -2.71 7.05 -7.97
CA ARG A 92 -2.67 5.86 -8.82
C ARG A 92 -1.30 5.61 -9.43
N TYR A 93 -0.57 6.66 -9.77
CA TYR A 93 0.82 6.55 -10.22
C TYR A 93 1.73 5.98 -9.14
N LEU A 94 1.62 6.47 -7.90
CA LEU A 94 2.38 5.97 -6.77
C LEU A 94 2.03 4.52 -6.42
N GLU A 95 0.74 4.16 -6.47
CA GLU A 95 0.30 2.78 -6.30
C GLU A 95 0.95 1.85 -7.33
N ASN A 96 0.90 2.22 -8.60
CA ASN A 96 1.53 1.44 -9.67
C ASN A 96 3.05 1.34 -9.48
N THR A 97 3.69 2.41 -9.03
CA THR A 97 5.14 2.42 -8.75
C THR A 97 5.49 1.42 -7.65
N ILE A 98 4.72 1.36 -6.57
CA ILE A 98 4.90 0.38 -5.50
C ILE A 98 4.73 -1.04 -6.04
N ARG A 99 3.66 -1.29 -6.81
CA ARG A 99 3.39 -2.61 -7.40
C ARG A 99 4.45 -3.08 -8.38
N ASN A 100 5.05 -2.15 -9.15
CA ASN A 100 6.10 -2.48 -10.11
C ASN A 100 7.45 -2.81 -9.45
N ASN A 101 7.71 -2.28 -8.27
CA ASN A 101 8.96 -2.50 -7.55
C ASN A 101 8.85 -3.58 -6.46
N PHE A 102 7.64 -3.80 -5.96
CA PHE A 102 7.36 -4.79 -4.91
C PHE A 102 6.17 -5.65 -5.33
N ASP A 103 6.32 -6.95 -5.25
CA ASP A 103 5.26 -7.87 -5.64
C ASP A 103 4.12 -7.88 -4.61
N PHE A 104 3.00 -7.27 -4.98
CA PHE A 104 1.73 -7.28 -4.25
C PHE A 104 0.61 -7.86 -5.12
N THR A 105 0.93 -8.77 -6.02
CA THR A 105 -0.06 -9.46 -6.86
C THR A 105 -1.03 -10.24 -5.99
N GLY A 106 -2.32 -10.14 -6.32
CA GLY A 106 -3.39 -10.80 -5.58
C GLY A 106 -3.82 -10.08 -4.29
N THR A 107 -3.21 -8.92 -3.96
CA THR A 107 -3.45 -8.20 -2.71
C THR A 107 -3.75 -6.73 -2.98
N PRO A 108 -4.80 -6.15 -2.36
CA PRO A 108 -4.99 -4.70 -2.37
C PRO A 108 -3.90 -4.02 -1.54
N ILE A 109 -3.52 -2.81 -1.94
CA ILE A 109 -2.69 -1.92 -1.12
C ILE A 109 -3.48 -0.66 -0.80
N ILE A 110 -3.25 -0.11 0.38
CA ILE A 110 -3.91 1.10 0.85
C ILE A 110 -2.86 2.21 0.93
N LEU A 111 -3.13 3.32 0.25
CA LEU A 111 -2.31 4.52 0.35
C LEU A 111 -3.01 5.53 1.27
N GLN A 112 -2.28 6.06 2.22
CA GLN A 112 -2.76 7.08 3.13
C GLN A 112 -1.83 8.28 3.09
N PHE A 113 -2.38 9.49 2.93
CA PHE A 113 -1.62 10.73 2.91
C PHE A 113 -1.90 11.53 4.18
N LYS A 114 -0.82 11.88 4.88
CA LYS A 114 -0.86 12.70 6.11
C LYS A 114 -0.03 13.96 5.97
N ASN A 115 -0.48 15.03 6.58
CA ASN A 115 0.30 16.27 6.64
C ASN A 115 1.51 16.09 7.57
N ARG A 116 2.61 16.76 7.25
CA ARG A 116 3.77 16.79 8.13
C ARG A 116 3.38 17.43 9.48
N GLY A 117 3.61 16.69 10.57
CA GLY A 117 3.32 17.16 11.94
C GLY A 117 1.90 16.87 12.44
N SER A 118 1.01 16.24 11.66
CA SER A 118 -0.22 15.69 12.23
C SER A 118 0.11 14.53 13.17
N LYS A 119 -0.37 14.59 14.40
CA LYS A 119 -0.34 13.43 15.31
C LYS A 119 -1.17 12.31 14.68
N ASP A 120 -0.67 11.11 14.78
CA ASP A 120 -1.34 9.93 14.25
C ASP A 120 -2.46 9.53 15.20
N GLU A 121 -3.67 10.06 15.00
CA GLU A 121 -4.87 9.62 15.74
C GLU A 121 -5.14 8.12 15.53
N ASP A 122 -4.72 7.58 14.38
CA ASP A 122 -4.84 6.15 14.08
C ASP A 122 -3.85 5.27 14.86
N ASP A 123 -2.71 5.81 15.29
CA ASP A 123 -1.72 5.08 16.10
C ASP A 123 -2.22 4.93 17.55
N GLU A 124 -2.96 5.90 18.09
CA GLU A 124 -3.60 5.78 19.41
C GLU A 124 -4.71 4.72 19.40
N LEU A 125 -5.53 4.69 18.35
CA LEU A 125 -6.58 3.67 18.21
C LEU A 125 -6.02 2.27 17.99
N SER A 126 -4.98 2.14 17.16
CA SER A 126 -4.30 0.85 16.92
C SER A 126 -3.60 0.34 18.19
N SER A 127 -2.94 1.21 18.93
CA SER A 127 -2.33 0.89 20.22
C SER A 127 -3.39 0.50 21.24
N PHE A 128 -4.49 1.24 21.31
CA PHE A 128 -5.60 0.98 22.22
C PHE A 128 -6.27 -0.37 21.94
N PHE A 129 -6.50 -0.72 20.66
CA PHE A 129 -7.03 -2.02 20.28
C PHE A 129 -6.03 -3.16 20.52
N SER A 130 -4.73 -2.92 20.31
CA SER A 130 -3.67 -3.88 20.62
C SER A 130 -3.62 -4.19 22.12
N ASP A 131 -3.71 -3.15 22.96
CA ASP A 131 -3.71 -3.29 24.42
C ASP A 131 -4.97 -4.01 24.91
N ILE A 132 -6.14 -3.76 24.31
CA ILE A 132 -7.38 -4.47 24.63
C ILE A 132 -7.28 -5.96 24.26
N ILE A 133 -6.71 -6.29 23.09
CA ILE A 133 -6.51 -7.67 22.64
C ILE A 133 -5.57 -8.42 23.60
N VAL A 134 -4.49 -7.78 24.01
CA VAL A 134 -3.55 -8.36 25.01
C VAL A 134 -4.21 -8.54 26.37
N MET A 135 -5.12 -7.65 26.76
CA MET A 135 -5.84 -7.75 28.04
C MET A 135 -6.95 -8.81 28.04
N ILE A 136 -7.52 -9.16 26.87
CA ILE A 136 -8.53 -10.21 26.69
C ILE A 136 -7.89 -11.60 26.57
N LEU A 137 -6.65 -11.68 26.11
CA LEU A 137 -5.87 -12.93 26.00
C LEU A 137 -5.11 -13.21 27.30
#